data_b6872d28735867e207e0dee105808dc9
#
_entry.id   b6872d28735867e207e0dee105808dc9
#
_cell.length_a   1.000
_cell.length_b   1.000
_cell.length_c   1.000
_cell.angle_alpha   90.00
_cell.angle_beta   90.00
_cell.angle_gamma   90.00
#
_symmetry.space_group_name_H-M   'P 1'
#
loop_
_entity.id
_entity.type
_entity.pdbx_description
1 polymer ?
#
loop_
_entity_poly.entity_id
_entity_poly.type
_entity_poly.pdbx_seq_one_letter_code
_entity_poly.pdbx_strand_id
1 'polypeptide(L)'
;IPYDELLDRISIVMQNVQLFDNTIEENIKVGKKGAKKEEIIEAAKKARIHDFIMSLPKGYETDIGENGGILSGGQRQRISIARAFLKDAPILILDEMTSNVDPVNESLIQDAITELAKNRTVLVVAHHLKTIQKADQILVFQKGNLLEKGKHGELLDKNGYYTKLWKAQYEV
;
A
#
# COMPACT_ATOMS: atom_id res chain seq x y z
N ILE A 1 2.12 4.50 -24.89
CA ILE A 1 0.93 4.70 -24.03
C ILE A 1 1.00 6.15 -23.57
N PRO A 2 -0.07 6.96 -23.75
CA PRO A 2 -0.15 8.29 -23.18
C PRO A 2 0.04 8.25 -21.64
N TYR A 3 0.66 9.29 -21.08
CA TYR A 3 0.99 9.33 -19.65
C TYR A 3 -0.23 9.18 -18.75
N ASP A 4 -1.31 9.87 -19.08
CA ASP A 4 -2.56 9.82 -18.30
C ASP A 4 -3.19 8.42 -18.32
N GLU A 5 -3.18 7.73 -19.48
CA GLU A 5 -3.68 6.37 -19.61
C GLU A 5 -2.84 5.38 -18.77
N LEU A 6 -1.52 5.60 -18.70
CA LEU A 6 -0.65 4.79 -17.82
C LEU A 6 -0.97 5.02 -16.34
N LEU A 7 -1.15 6.28 -15.94
CA LEU A 7 -1.51 6.62 -14.55
C LEU A 7 -2.86 6.04 -14.13
N ASP A 8 -3.83 6.00 -15.04
CA ASP A 8 -5.14 5.39 -14.75
C ASP A 8 -5.05 3.88 -14.47
N ARG A 9 -4.02 3.21 -15.01
CA ARG A 9 -3.78 1.77 -14.80
C ARG A 9 -2.95 1.44 -13.56
N ILE A 10 -2.51 2.42 -12.79
CA ILE A 10 -1.64 2.22 -11.63
C ILE A 10 -2.29 2.79 -10.39
N SER A 11 -2.42 1.99 -9.34
CA SER A 11 -2.67 2.43 -7.98
C SER A 11 -1.37 2.37 -7.18
N ILE A 12 -1.14 3.38 -6.34
CA ILE A 12 0.07 3.45 -5.50
C ILE A 12 -0.37 3.59 -4.04
N VAL A 13 0.20 2.75 -3.18
CA VAL A 13 0.10 2.91 -1.72
C VAL A 13 1.51 3.15 -1.18
N MET A 14 1.74 4.36 -0.68
CA MET A 14 3.05 4.84 -0.24
C MET A 14 3.22 4.65 1.27
N GLN A 15 4.47 4.51 1.72
CA GLN A 15 4.83 4.52 3.14
C GLN A 15 4.39 5.81 3.84
N ASN A 16 4.71 6.96 3.24
CA ASN A 16 4.32 8.28 3.73
C ASN A 16 3.00 8.70 3.06
N VAL A 17 1.89 8.42 3.74
CA VAL A 17 0.56 8.78 3.26
C VAL A 17 0.33 10.28 3.37
N GLN A 18 0.07 10.93 2.24
CA GLN A 18 -0.38 12.31 2.19
C GLN A 18 -1.91 12.37 2.16
N LEU A 19 -2.48 13.09 3.11
CA LEU A 19 -3.90 13.38 3.20
C LEU A 19 -4.11 14.88 3.04
N PHE A 20 -5.25 15.23 2.43
CA PHE A 20 -5.64 16.62 2.25
C PHE A 20 -6.39 17.12 3.47
N ASP A 21 -6.28 18.41 3.76
CA ASP A 21 -7.08 19.12 4.76
C ASP A 21 -8.53 19.19 4.29
N ASN A 22 -9.27 18.13 4.57
CA ASN A 22 -10.64 17.92 4.14
C ASN A 22 -11.27 16.76 4.92
N THR A 23 -12.50 16.40 4.61
CA THR A 23 -13.19 15.26 5.23
C THR A 23 -12.59 13.91 4.84
N ILE A 24 -12.90 12.87 5.62
CA ILE A 24 -12.51 11.49 5.30
C ILE A 24 -13.09 11.07 3.94
N GLU A 25 -14.35 11.41 3.67
CA GLU A 25 -15.02 11.11 2.40
C GLU A 25 -14.26 11.69 1.21
N GLU A 26 -13.95 12.99 1.24
CA GLU A 26 -13.22 13.64 0.15
C GLU A 26 -11.80 13.09 0.00
N ASN A 27 -11.16 12.70 1.10
CA ASN A 27 -9.86 12.03 1.05
C ASN A 27 -9.92 10.68 0.35
N ILE A 28 -10.92 9.85 0.60
CA ILE A 28 -11.08 8.56 -0.09
C ILE A 28 -11.44 8.78 -1.56
N LYS A 29 -12.31 9.75 -1.85
CA LYS A 29 -12.83 10.09 -3.19
C LYS A 29 -11.74 10.53 -4.18
N VAL A 30 -10.56 10.93 -3.69
CA VAL A 30 -9.37 11.18 -4.53
C VAL A 30 -9.03 9.97 -5.43
N GLY A 31 -9.33 8.75 -4.99
CA GLY A 31 -9.10 7.53 -5.78
C GLY A 31 -9.89 7.47 -7.09
N LYS A 32 -11.09 8.09 -7.13
CA LYS A 32 -11.95 8.07 -8.32
C LYS A 32 -12.83 9.32 -8.36
N LYS A 33 -12.57 10.19 -9.33
CA LYS A 33 -13.39 11.38 -9.56
C LYS A 33 -14.85 11.01 -9.84
N GLY A 34 -15.77 11.63 -9.12
CA GLY A 34 -17.21 11.37 -9.30
C GLY A 34 -17.71 10.07 -8.65
N ALA A 35 -16.91 9.43 -7.79
CA ALA A 35 -17.36 8.26 -7.04
C ALA A 35 -18.62 8.57 -6.21
N LYS A 36 -19.54 7.61 -6.19
CA LYS A 36 -20.74 7.66 -5.37
C LYS A 36 -20.41 7.28 -3.93
N LYS A 37 -21.25 7.73 -2.99
CA LYS A 37 -21.06 7.45 -1.55
C LYS A 37 -20.99 5.95 -1.24
N GLU A 38 -21.79 5.15 -1.91
CA GLU A 38 -21.80 3.71 -1.76
C GLU A 38 -20.47 3.06 -2.16
N GLU A 39 -19.84 3.55 -3.25
CA GLU A 39 -18.51 3.08 -3.70
C GLU A 39 -17.41 3.44 -2.67
N ILE A 40 -17.49 4.63 -2.08
CA ILE A 40 -16.57 5.10 -1.05
C ILE A 40 -16.69 4.23 0.21
N ILE A 41 -17.92 3.94 0.65
CA ILE A 41 -18.20 3.07 1.80
C ILE A 41 -17.66 1.65 1.57
N GLU A 42 -17.89 1.07 0.39
CA GLU A 42 -17.39 -0.27 0.06
C GLU A 42 -15.85 -0.31 0.00
N ALA A 43 -15.22 0.72 -0.54
CA ALA A 43 -13.76 0.84 -0.53
C ALA A 43 -13.22 0.94 0.91
N ALA A 44 -13.88 1.70 1.79
CA ALA A 44 -13.52 1.83 3.20
C ALA A 44 -13.69 0.53 3.98
N LYS A 45 -14.74 -0.26 3.71
CA LYS A 45 -14.94 -1.59 4.29
C LYS A 45 -13.83 -2.55 3.90
N LYS A 46 -13.50 -2.64 2.60
CA LYS A 46 -12.40 -3.47 2.09
C LYS A 46 -11.05 -3.06 2.71
N ALA A 47 -10.84 -1.76 2.91
CA ALA A 47 -9.64 -1.22 3.56
C ALA A 47 -9.67 -1.33 5.09
N ARG A 48 -10.66 -1.99 5.71
CA ARG A 48 -10.78 -2.17 7.16
C ARG A 48 -10.78 -0.86 7.98
N ILE A 49 -11.30 0.23 7.39
CA ILE A 49 -11.35 1.55 8.06
C ILE A 49 -12.79 2.02 8.35
N HIS A 50 -13.81 1.37 7.76
CA HIS A 50 -15.21 1.76 7.88
C HIS A 50 -15.69 1.86 9.33
N ASP A 51 -15.45 0.83 10.15
CA ASP A 51 -15.93 0.79 11.54
C ASP A 51 -15.33 1.91 12.38
N PHE A 52 -14.03 2.22 12.16
CA PHE A 52 -13.40 3.37 12.78
C PHE A 52 -14.09 4.68 12.34
N ILE A 53 -14.34 4.86 11.03
CA ILE A 53 -15.01 6.06 10.52
C ILE A 53 -16.38 6.22 11.18
N MET A 54 -17.16 5.13 11.29
CA MET A 54 -18.48 5.14 11.89
C MET A 54 -18.47 5.37 13.40
N SER A 55 -17.34 5.16 14.09
CA SER A 55 -17.17 5.50 15.51
C SER A 55 -16.96 7.00 15.76
N LEU A 56 -16.66 7.77 14.73
CA LEU A 56 -16.47 9.22 14.83
C LEU A 56 -17.81 9.95 14.84
N PRO A 57 -17.95 11.05 15.58
CA PRO A 57 -19.22 11.80 15.71
C PRO A 57 -19.83 12.25 14.38
N LYS A 58 -18.99 12.56 13.40
CA LYS A 58 -19.41 13.00 12.05
C LYS A 58 -19.21 11.93 10.97
N GLY A 59 -18.77 10.73 11.34
CA GLY A 59 -18.50 9.65 10.39
C GLY A 59 -17.60 10.09 9.23
N TYR A 60 -18.05 9.87 8.00
CA TYR A 60 -17.35 10.25 6.76
C TYR A 60 -17.16 11.75 6.58
N GLU A 61 -18.04 12.58 7.17
CA GLU A 61 -17.99 14.04 7.17
C GLU A 61 -16.98 14.61 8.18
N THR A 62 -16.23 13.73 8.87
CA THR A 62 -15.21 14.18 9.81
C THR A 62 -14.07 14.84 9.09
N ASP A 63 -13.79 16.08 9.43
CA ASP A 63 -12.63 16.83 8.98
C ASP A 63 -11.38 16.30 9.70
N ILE A 64 -10.36 15.97 8.94
CA ILE A 64 -9.15 15.34 9.47
C ILE A 64 -7.98 16.30 9.68
N GLY A 65 -8.14 17.56 9.28
CA GLY A 65 -7.13 18.61 9.40
C GLY A 65 -5.91 18.37 8.50
N GLU A 66 -4.95 19.25 8.64
CA GLU A 66 -3.72 19.20 7.84
C GLU A 66 -3.03 17.84 7.95
N ASN A 67 -2.84 17.20 6.82
CA ASN A 67 -2.18 15.89 6.67
C ASN A 67 -2.79 14.78 7.56
N GLY A 68 -4.09 14.89 7.91
CA GLY A 68 -4.78 13.91 8.74
C GLY A 68 -4.31 13.90 10.19
N GLY A 69 -4.06 15.08 10.78
CA GLY A 69 -3.45 15.23 12.11
C GLY A 69 -4.17 14.53 13.26
N ILE A 70 -5.47 14.28 13.13
CA ILE A 70 -6.27 13.55 14.14
C ILE A 70 -6.18 12.02 14.01
N LEU A 71 -5.56 11.50 12.95
CA LEU A 71 -5.52 10.07 12.64
C LEU A 71 -4.19 9.44 13.04
N SER A 72 -4.24 8.19 13.51
CA SER A 72 -3.04 7.38 13.70
C SER A 72 -2.38 7.04 12.34
N GLY A 73 -1.11 6.63 12.38
CA GLY A 73 -0.39 6.17 11.16
C GLY A 73 -1.13 5.04 10.42
N GLY A 74 -1.62 4.04 11.17
CA GLY A 74 -2.38 2.92 10.59
C GLY A 74 -3.74 3.34 10.01
N GLN A 75 -4.39 4.34 10.60
CA GLN A 75 -5.65 4.89 10.06
C GLN A 75 -5.40 5.64 8.75
N ARG A 76 -4.36 6.49 8.70
CA ARG A 76 -3.94 7.16 7.45
C ARG A 76 -3.62 6.15 6.35
N GLN A 77 -2.87 5.09 6.69
CA GLN A 77 -2.51 4.04 5.75
C GLN A 77 -3.74 3.34 5.16
N ARG A 78 -4.74 3.00 5.99
CA ARG A 78 -5.97 2.38 5.52
C ARG A 78 -6.84 3.31 4.68
N ILE A 79 -6.82 4.62 4.89
CA ILE A 79 -7.45 5.59 3.97
C ILE A 79 -6.74 5.56 2.61
N SER A 80 -5.41 5.49 2.57
CA SER A 80 -4.66 5.33 1.32
C SER A 80 -5.01 4.03 0.59
N ILE A 81 -5.16 2.94 1.33
CA ILE A 81 -5.62 1.65 0.78
C ILE A 81 -7.05 1.76 0.24
N ALA A 82 -7.95 2.49 0.92
CA ALA A 82 -9.31 2.74 0.43
C ALA A 82 -9.30 3.51 -0.90
N ARG A 83 -8.41 4.49 -1.07
CA ARG A 83 -8.19 5.18 -2.36
C ARG A 83 -7.82 4.19 -3.47
N ALA A 84 -6.92 3.24 -3.18
CA ALA A 84 -6.48 2.24 -4.15
C ALA A 84 -7.61 1.25 -4.51
N PHE A 85 -8.45 0.84 -3.55
CA PHE A 85 -9.66 0.05 -3.82
C PHE A 85 -10.63 0.81 -4.71
N LEU A 86 -10.87 2.08 -4.41
CA LEU A 86 -11.81 2.92 -5.16
C LEU A 86 -11.34 3.16 -6.60
N LYS A 87 -10.03 3.31 -6.81
CA LYS A 87 -9.42 3.48 -8.13
C LYS A 87 -9.50 2.21 -8.97
N ASP A 88 -9.39 1.04 -8.34
CA ASP A 88 -9.51 -0.29 -8.95
C ASP A 88 -8.58 -0.53 -10.16
N ALA A 89 -7.35 -0.05 -10.09
CA ALA A 89 -6.38 -0.18 -11.16
C ALA A 89 -5.77 -1.61 -11.22
N PRO A 90 -5.43 -2.14 -12.42
CA PRO A 90 -4.87 -3.48 -12.59
C PRO A 90 -3.44 -3.65 -12.08
N ILE A 91 -2.69 -2.56 -11.91
CA ILE A 91 -1.32 -2.55 -11.39
C ILE A 91 -1.33 -1.85 -10.04
N LEU A 92 -0.76 -2.51 -9.04
CA LEU A 92 -0.62 -1.99 -7.69
C LEU A 92 0.85 -1.84 -7.33
N ILE A 93 1.27 -0.64 -6.94
CA ILE A 93 2.60 -0.38 -6.40
C ILE A 93 2.48 -0.18 -4.90
N LEU A 94 3.25 -0.96 -4.14
CA LEU A 94 3.32 -0.92 -2.68
C LEU A 94 4.73 -0.49 -2.26
N ASP A 95 4.82 0.61 -1.53
CA ASP A 95 6.08 1.13 -0.99
C ASP A 95 6.07 0.99 0.54
N GLU A 96 6.87 0.07 1.06
CA GLU A 96 7.14 -0.29 2.46
C GLU A 96 6.09 0.13 3.51
N MET A 97 5.01 -0.65 3.66
CA MET A 97 3.76 -0.19 4.27
C MET A 97 3.64 -0.39 5.80
N THR A 98 4.55 -1.07 6.48
CA THR A 98 4.35 -1.50 7.88
C THR A 98 5.38 -0.98 8.88
N SER A 99 6.28 -0.09 8.50
CA SER A 99 7.22 0.51 9.42
C SER A 99 6.50 1.46 10.39
N ASN A 100 6.64 1.21 11.71
CA ASN A 100 6.11 2.04 12.80
C ASN A 100 4.57 2.03 13.00
N VAL A 101 3.89 0.92 12.70
CA VAL A 101 2.47 0.71 13.01
C VAL A 101 2.36 -0.28 14.18
N ASP A 102 1.40 -0.07 15.07
CA ASP A 102 1.13 -1.02 16.14
C ASP A 102 0.59 -2.36 15.61
N PRO A 103 0.77 -3.48 16.33
CA PRO A 103 0.45 -4.83 15.83
C PRO A 103 -1.01 -5.02 15.40
N VAL A 104 -1.97 -4.35 16.03
CA VAL A 104 -3.39 -4.46 15.69
C VAL A 104 -3.67 -3.79 14.34
N ASN A 105 -3.17 -2.58 14.16
CA ASN A 105 -3.31 -1.87 12.90
C ASN A 105 -2.50 -2.54 11.77
N GLU A 106 -1.34 -3.14 12.09
CA GLU A 106 -0.55 -3.90 11.13
C GLU A 106 -1.34 -5.08 10.55
N SER A 107 -2.01 -5.87 11.40
CA SER A 107 -2.85 -6.99 10.93
C SER A 107 -3.97 -6.51 9.99
N LEU A 108 -4.67 -5.43 10.35
CA LEU A 108 -5.73 -4.87 9.53
C LEU A 108 -5.22 -4.35 8.17
N ILE A 109 -4.02 -3.76 8.15
CA ILE A 109 -3.37 -3.30 6.92
C ILE A 109 -3.01 -4.51 6.04
N GLN A 110 -2.41 -5.57 6.62
CA GLN A 110 -2.04 -6.78 5.88
C GLN A 110 -3.26 -7.47 5.27
N ASP A 111 -4.38 -7.57 6.00
CA ASP A 111 -5.62 -8.11 5.48
C ASP A 111 -6.14 -7.29 4.30
N ALA A 112 -6.17 -5.97 4.44
CA ALA A 112 -6.61 -5.05 3.39
C ALA A 112 -5.72 -5.14 2.14
N ILE A 113 -4.39 -5.23 2.31
CA ILE A 113 -3.44 -5.39 1.21
C ILE A 113 -3.63 -6.73 0.51
N THR A 114 -3.77 -7.82 1.27
CA THR A 114 -3.99 -9.15 0.73
C THR A 114 -5.25 -9.18 -0.13
N GLU A 115 -6.31 -8.53 0.31
CA GLU A 115 -7.54 -8.39 -0.48
C GLU A 115 -7.33 -7.51 -1.72
N LEU A 116 -6.63 -6.37 -1.56
CA LEU A 116 -6.34 -5.44 -2.67
C LEU A 116 -5.45 -6.07 -3.74
N ALA A 117 -4.54 -6.96 -3.38
CA ALA A 117 -3.61 -7.63 -4.30
C ALA A 117 -4.27 -8.66 -5.21
N LYS A 118 -5.47 -9.17 -4.86
CA LYS A 118 -6.16 -10.19 -5.65
C LYS A 118 -6.40 -9.74 -7.08
N ASN A 119 -6.07 -10.62 -8.04
CA ASN A 119 -6.26 -10.40 -9.48
C ASN A 119 -5.56 -9.15 -10.04
N ARG A 120 -4.47 -8.70 -9.41
CA ARG A 120 -3.66 -7.56 -9.86
C ARG A 120 -2.19 -7.93 -10.02
N THR A 121 -1.51 -7.19 -10.87
CA THR A 121 -0.05 -7.20 -10.90
C THR A 121 0.45 -6.33 -9.75
N VAL A 122 1.19 -6.92 -8.80
CA VAL A 122 1.69 -6.22 -7.63
C VAL A 122 3.20 -6.02 -7.74
N LEU A 123 3.63 -4.77 -7.64
CA LEU A 123 5.03 -4.36 -7.53
C LEU A 123 5.27 -3.91 -6.09
N VAL A 124 6.17 -4.59 -5.38
CA VAL A 124 6.54 -4.24 -4.00
C VAL A 124 7.94 -3.65 -4.00
N VAL A 125 8.08 -2.43 -3.52
CA VAL A 125 9.38 -1.85 -3.14
C VAL A 125 9.61 -2.22 -1.69
N ALA A 126 10.62 -3.04 -1.41
CA ALA A 126 10.87 -3.58 -0.08
C ALA A 126 12.28 -3.26 0.40
N HIS A 127 12.37 -2.77 1.63
CA HIS A 127 13.61 -2.65 2.38
C HIS A 127 13.84 -3.87 3.28
N HIS A 128 12.78 -4.56 3.69
CA HIS A 128 12.84 -5.82 4.43
C HIS A 128 12.61 -7.01 3.51
N LEU A 129 13.66 -7.82 3.28
CA LEU A 129 13.61 -8.91 2.30
C LEU A 129 12.64 -10.04 2.70
N LYS A 130 12.30 -10.19 3.99
CA LYS A 130 11.29 -11.16 4.45
C LYS A 130 9.91 -10.91 3.82
N THR A 131 9.55 -9.66 3.54
CA THR A 131 8.24 -9.31 2.97
C THR A 131 8.05 -9.82 1.55
N ILE A 132 9.16 -9.99 0.81
CA ILE A 132 9.14 -10.40 -0.60
C ILE A 132 9.59 -11.84 -0.84
N GLN A 133 9.81 -12.66 0.21
CA GLN A 133 10.23 -14.06 0.06
C GLN A 133 9.29 -14.91 -0.82
N LYS A 134 7.99 -14.60 -0.77
CA LYS A 134 6.94 -15.31 -1.51
C LYS A 134 6.60 -14.66 -2.86
N ALA A 135 7.34 -13.64 -3.28
CA ALA A 135 7.14 -13.01 -4.57
C ALA A 135 7.41 -13.98 -5.72
N ASP A 136 6.60 -13.90 -6.77
CA ASP A 136 6.79 -14.70 -7.98
C ASP A 136 8.12 -14.40 -8.66
N GLN A 137 8.58 -13.14 -8.52
CA GLN A 137 9.84 -12.67 -9.08
C GLN A 137 10.40 -11.55 -8.21
N ILE A 138 11.71 -11.62 -7.92
CA ILE A 138 12.47 -10.57 -7.25
C ILE A 138 13.44 -9.98 -8.28
N LEU A 139 13.47 -8.65 -8.33
CA LEU A 139 14.39 -7.87 -9.16
C LEU A 139 15.33 -7.09 -8.23
N VAL A 140 16.62 -7.33 -8.36
CA VAL A 140 17.65 -6.68 -7.53
C VAL A 140 18.36 -5.63 -8.34
N PHE A 141 18.22 -4.38 -7.90
CA PHE A 141 18.83 -3.22 -8.56
C PHE A 141 20.00 -2.67 -7.75
N GLN A 142 21.04 -2.21 -8.44
CA GLN A 142 22.13 -1.43 -7.86
C GLN A 142 22.54 -0.33 -8.81
N LYS A 143 22.59 0.91 -8.33
CA LYS A 143 22.96 2.10 -9.11
C LYS A 143 22.17 2.21 -10.44
N GLY A 144 20.88 1.91 -10.40
CA GLY A 144 19.99 1.96 -11.56
C GLY A 144 20.07 0.77 -12.52
N ASN A 145 20.97 -0.20 -12.29
CA ASN A 145 21.12 -1.39 -13.13
C ASN A 145 20.49 -2.62 -12.47
N LEU A 146 19.79 -3.44 -13.27
CA LEU A 146 19.31 -4.73 -12.84
C LEU A 146 20.48 -5.71 -12.73
N LEU A 147 20.82 -6.15 -11.51
CA LEU A 147 21.90 -7.09 -11.27
C LEU A 147 21.46 -8.52 -11.29
N GLU A 148 20.35 -8.82 -10.60
CA GLU A 148 19.86 -10.17 -10.41
C GLU A 148 18.35 -10.22 -10.57
N LYS A 149 17.86 -11.37 -11.01
CA LYS A 149 16.46 -11.67 -11.19
C LYS A 149 16.21 -13.15 -10.89
N GLY A 150 15.16 -13.46 -10.12
CA GLY A 150 14.79 -14.83 -9.78
C GLY A 150 13.81 -14.89 -8.62
N LYS A 151 13.52 -16.10 -8.13
CA LYS A 151 12.79 -16.33 -6.88
C LYS A 151 13.77 -16.29 -5.71
N HIS A 152 13.25 -16.15 -4.50
CA HIS A 152 14.04 -16.08 -3.26
C HIS A 152 15.08 -17.21 -3.16
N GLY A 153 14.66 -18.48 -3.28
CA GLY A 153 15.58 -19.62 -3.21
C GLY A 153 16.65 -19.60 -4.30
N GLU A 154 16.25 -19.34 -5.56
CA GLU A 154 17.17 -19.27 -6.70
C GLU A 154 18.25 -18.18 -6.50
N LEU A 155 17.88 -17.04 -5.90
CA LEU A 155 18.81 -15.97 -5.64
C LEU A 155 19.76 -16.26 -4.47
N LEU A 156 19.30 -17.02 -3.46
CA LEU A 156 20.16 -17.49 -2.38
C LEU A 156 21.20 -18.49 -2.90
N ASP A 157 20.79 -19.44 -3.75
CA ASP A 157 21.67 -20.47 -4.32
C ASP A 157 22.78 -19.86 -5.21
N LYS A 158 22.50 -18.74 -5.87
CA LYS A 158 23.47 -17.97 -6.68
C LYS A 158 24.61 -17.35 -5.86
N ASN A 159 24.43 -17.21 -4.53
CA ASN A 159 25.39 -16.54 -3.65
C ASN A 159 25.83 -15.15 -4.13
N GLY A 160 24.91 -14.41 -4.78
CA GLY A 160 25.14 -13.12 -5.38
C GLY A 160 24.91 -11.92 -4.44
N TYR A 161 24.52 -10.80 -5.01
CA TYR A 161 24.27 -9.58 -4.25
C TYR A 161 23.02 -9.69 -3.35
N TYR A 162 21.97 -10.38 -3.84
CA TYR A 162 20.79 -10.66 -3.02
C TYR A 162 21.14 -11.43 -1.75
N THR A 163 21.96 -12.47 -1.87
CA THR A 163 22.39 -13.28 -0.72
C THR A 163 23.19 -12.46 0.29
N LYS A 164 24.03 -11.53 -0.17
CA LYS A 164 24.76 -10.59 0.71
C LYS A 164 23.79 -9.68 1.48
N LEU A 165 22.78 -9.15 0.81
CA LEU A 165 21.75 -8.31 1.46
C LEU A 165 20.95 -9.13 2.48
N TRP A 166 20.57 -10.36 2.13
CA TRP A 166 19.83 -11.26 3.01
C TRP A 166 20.62 -11.56 4.29
N LYS A 167 21.89 -11.97 4.15
CA LYS A 167 22.76 -12.24 5.28
C LYS A 167 22.96 -11.01 6.17
N ALA A 168 23.17 -9.88 5.57
CA ALA A 168 23.32 -8.63 6.31
C ALA A 168 22.08 -8.24 7.12
N GLN A 169 20.88 -8.66 6.72
CA GLN A 169 19.65 -8.37 7.45
C GLN A 169 19.27 -9.44 8.49
N TYR A 170 19.64 -10.69 8.31
CA TYR A 170 19.08 -11.80 9.09
C TYR A 170 20.08 -12.84 9.61
N GLU A 171 21.32 -12.79 9.17
CA GLU A 171 22.38 -13.68 9.65
C GLU A 171 23.48 -12.81 10.31
N VAL A 172 23.33 -12.57 11.62
CA VAL A 172 24.35 -11.92 12.46
C VAL A 172 25.13 -13.00 13.20
#